data_29ff340dc904a17d274063469770a326
#
_entry.id   29ff340dc904a17d274063469770a326
#
_cell.length_a   1.000
_cell.length_b   1.000
_cell.length_c   1.000
_cell.angle_alpha   90.00
_cell.angle_beta   90.00
_cell.angle_gamma   90.00
#
_symmetry.space_group_name_H-M   'P 1'
#
loop_
_entity.id
_entity.type
_entity.pdbx_description
1 polymer ?
#
loop_
_entity_poly.entity_id
_entity_poly.type
_entity_poly.pdbx_seq_one_letter_code
_entity_poly.pdbx_strand_id
1 'polypeptide(L)'
;HNANAMSSTYTIGVPAMTAWLGAVHALERKVRGLNQKKREDTDFSEIHFTGVAVSFHKTRLHVFKGAYGNAVVNTANPLIKKGADWERPPTIEEPHIDLSASILIEIDGLDPDDKDAILEKVQSEIWRMKIAGGDINRIQSMSIQYTDVDDPATIRRVRGMLMPGYVIIERRDILKQEMENGTNGLDALLDYTKVNMSARKDENGKITGWNLSRKGTGWIIPISVGFKGLSPLGICRNQRDKETQHRFAESVVTLGEFRMPYHFDSIDDMMWRYAYDENQELYLCRNQKISLGRNVKWQKKVKYSHS
;
A
#
# COMPACT_ATOMS: atom_id res chain seq x y z
N HIS A 1 -14.30 3.05 -3.55
CA HIS A 1 -14.63 3.94 -4.68
C HIS A 1 -13.71 5.15 -4.69
N ASN A 2 -13.24 5.52 -5.88
CA ASN A 2 -12.44 6.75 -6.07
C ASN A 2 -11.15 6.82 -5.24
N ALA A 3 -10.46 5.68 -5.08
CA ALA A 3 -9.19 5.63 -4.39
C ALA A 3 -8.07 6.18 -5.28
N ASN A 4 -7.02 6.73 -4.66
CA ASN A 4 -5.81 7.17 -5.37
C ASN A 4 -5.14 5.97 -6.06
N ALA A 5 -4.89 6.09 -7.35
CA ALA A 5 -4.31 5.04 -8.18
C ALA A 5 -2.79 5.16 -8.36
N MET A 6 -2.10 6.00 -7.57
CA MET A 6 -0.65 6.10 -7.63
C MET A 6 -0.01 4.91 -6.90
N SER A 7 0.47 3.92 -7.65
CA SER A 7 1.24 2.79 -7.10
C SER A 7 2.63 3.22 -6.62
N SER A 8 3.18 4.21 -7.28
CA SER A 8 4.42 4.90 -6.93
C SER A 8 4.36 6.36 -7.38
N THR A 9 5.38 7.14 -7.09
CA THR A 9 5.49 8.54 -7.52
C THR A 9 5.35 8.71 -9.04
N TYR A 10 5.66 7.65 -9.81
CA TYR A 10 5.73 7.72 -11.28
C TYR A 10 4.79 6.75 -12.00
N THR A 11 4.06 5.91 -11.26
CA THR A 11 3.26 4.84 -11.89
C THR A 11 1.85 4.78 -11.37
N ILE A 12 0.93 4.48 -12.28
CA ILE A 12 -0.51 4.38 -12.05
C ILE A 12 -0.89 2.90 -11.99
N GLY A 13 -1.69 2.52 -10.99
CA GLY A 13 -2.14 1.16 -10.78
C GLY A 13 -2.99 1.05 -9.52
N VAL A 14 -2.69 0.08 -8.66
CA VAL A 14 -3.33 -0.04 -7.34
C VAL A 14 -2.69 0.93 -6.34
N PRO A 15 -3.40 1.33 -5.28
CA PRO A 15 -2.82 2.17 -4.24
C PRO A 15 -1.53 1.59 -3.65
N ALA A 16 -0.59 2.46 -3.28
CA ALA A 16 0.68 2.11 -2.67
C ALA A 16 0.50 1.32 -1.36
N MET A 17 1.44 0.43 -1.03
CA MET A 17 1.36 -0.38 0.21
C MET A 17 1.37 0.49 1.47
N THR A 18 2.03 1.64 1.44
CA THR A 18 2.00 2.62 2.53
C THR A 18 0.58 3.12 2.83
N ALA A 19 -0.30 3.22 1.84
CA ALA A 19 -1.69 3.64 2.03
C ALA A 19 -2.51 2.54 2.72
N TRP A 20 -2.30 1.27 2.38
CA TRP A 20 -2.98 0.14 3.00
C TRP A 20 -2.56 -0.04 4.46
N LEU A 21 -1.25 -0.08 4.72
CA LEU A 21 -0.75 -0.22 6.09
C LEU A 21 -1.11 1.00 6.94
N GLY A 22 -1.06 2.20 6.36
CA GLY A 22 -1.47 3.43 7.02
C GLY A 22 -2.96 3.45 7.39
N ALA A 23 -3.83 2.93 6.54
CA ALA A 23 -5.26 2.80 6.83
C ALA A 23 -5.50 1.79 7.97
N VAL A 24 -4.82 0.64 7.96
CA VAL A 24 -4.93 -0.36 9.03
C VAL A 24 -4.38 0.17 10.35
N HIS A 25 -3.26 0.89 10.35
CA HIS A 25 -2.75 1.57 11.54
C HIS A 25 -3.73 2.63 12.08
N ALA A 26 -4.36 3.41 11.19
CA ALA A 26 -5.37 4.37 11.60
C ALA A 26 -6.61 3.69 12.22
N LEU A 27 -7.00 2.52 11.67
CA LEU A 27 -8.07 1.69 12.23
C LEU A 27 -7.69 1.17 13.61
N GLU A 28 -6.48 0.63 13.79
CA GLU A 28 -5.95 0.19 15.10
C GLU A 28 -6.07 1.29 16.14
N ARG A 29 -5.59 2.50 15.83
CA ARG A 29 -5.64 3.65 16.76
C ARG A 29 -7.07 4.02 17.16
N LYS A 30 -8.04 3.90 16.26
CA LYS A 30 -9.45 4.14 16.53
C LYS A 30 -10.06 3.04 17.40
N VAL A 31 -9.77 1.79 17.12
CA VAL A 31 -10.21 0.62 17.89
C VAL A 31 -9.67 0.71 19.31
N ARG A 32 -8.39 1.02 19.48
CA ARG A 32 -7.75 1.21 20.80
C ARG A 32 -8.22 2.43 21.57
N GLY A 33 -9.06 3.28 20.98
CA GLY A 33 -9.58 4.49 21.63
C GLY A 33 -8.52 5.57 21.91
N LEU A 34 -7.34 5.50 21.32
CA LEU A 34 -6.21 6.41 21.57
C LEU A 34 -6.51 7.88 21.28
N ASN A 35 -7.58 8.15 20.55
CA ASN A 35 -8.03 9.50 20.18
C ASN A 35 -9.38 9.89 20.83
N GLN A 36 -9.91 9.08 21.77
CA GLN A 36 -11.21 9.31 22.39
C GLN A 36 -11.06 9.69 23.86
N LYS A 37 -11.83 10.72 24.29
CA LYS A 37 -11.86 11.18 25.69
C LYS A 37 -12.80 10.36 26.60
N LYS A 38 -13.63 9.48 26.03
CA LYS A 38 -14.53 8.60 26.78
C LYS A 38 -13.98 7.17 26.78
N ARG A 39 -13.85 6.57 27.96
CA ARG A 39 -13.64 5.13 28.13
C ARG A 39 -14.91 4.40 27.69
N GLU A 40 -14.78 3.46 26.79
CA GLU A 40 -15.82 2.48 26.48
C GLU A 40 -15.72 1.32 27.49
N ASP A 41 -16.77 0.52 27.61
CA ASP A 41 -16.85 -0.57 28.59
C ASP A 41 -15.82 -1.68 28.31
N THR A 42 -15.34 -1.80 27.07
CA THR A 42 -14.31 -2.78 26.67
C THR A 42 -13.00 -2.04 26.34
N ASP A 43 -11.91 -2.46 26.98
CA ASP A 43 -10.58 -1.88 26.79
C ASP A 43 -9.77 -2.68 25.76
N PHE A 44 -9.59 -2.12 24.57
CA PHE A 44 -8.77 -2.67 23.50
C PHE A 44 -7.37 -2.04 23.44
N SER A 45 -6.85 -1.47 24.52
CA SER A 45 -5.56 -0.77 24.54
C SER A 45 -4.35 -1.65 24.21
N GLU A 46 -4.44 -2.95 24.49
CA GLU A 46 -3.36 -3.92 24.27
C GLU A 46 -3.40 -4.61 22.90
N ILE A 47 -4.43 -4.33 22.11
CA ILE A 47 -4.56 -4.92 20.75
C ILE A 47 -3.61 -4.22 19.78
N HIS A 48 -2.94 -5.02 18.95
CA HIS A 48 -2.03 -4.55 17.90
C HIS A 48 -2.34 -5.20 16.55
N PHE A 49 -2.39 -4.39 15.50
CA PHE A 49 -2.52 -4.84 14.12
C PHE A 49 -1.11 -4.93 13.52
N THR A 50 -0.56 -6.14 13.49
CA THR A 50 0.86 -6.39 13.25
C THR A 50 1.22 -6.64 11.79
N GLY A 51 0.25 -7.05 10.97
CA GLY A 51 0.48 -7.34 9.57
C GLY A 51 -0.77 -7.20 8.72
N VAL A 52 -0.58 -6.99 7.41
CA VAL A 52 -1.65 -6.77 6.44
C VAL A 52 -1.34 -7.50 5.14
N ALA A 53 -2.31 -8.28 4.62
CA ALA A 53 -2.28 -8.72 3.24
C ALA A 53 -3.50 -8.15 2.49
N VAL A 54 -3.30 -7.77 1.22
CA VAL A 54 -4.36 -7.24 0.38
C VAL A 54 -4.48 -8.08 -0.88
N SER A 55 -5.68 -8.64 -1.11
CA SER A 55 -6.02 -9.35 -2.34
C SER A 55 -6.97 -8.51 -3.17
N PHE A 56 -6.57 -8.21 -4.40
CA PHE A 56 -7.35 -7.41 -5.35
C PHE A 56 -8.20 -8.35 -6.22
N HIS A 57 -9.53 -8.14 -6.21
CA HIS A 57 -10.49 -8.96 -6.97
C HIS A 57 -10.92 -8.30 -8.26
N LYS A 58 -11.28 -7.02 -8.20
CA LYS A 58 -11.71 -6.20 -9.35
C LYS A 58 -11.11 -4.82 -9.24
N THR A 59 -10.67 -4.30 -10.35
CA THR A 59 -10.12 -2.96 -10.46
C THR A 59 -10.70 -2.26 -11.68
N ARG A 60 -11.05 -0.99 -11.56
CA ARG A 60 -11.48 -0.13 -12.64
C ARG A 60 -10.79 1.22 -12.51
N LEU A 61 -9.72 1.39 -13.26
CA LEU A 61 -9.05 2.68 -13.37
C LEU A 61 -9.96 3.68 -14.07
N HIS A 62 -10.05 4.90 -13.57
CA HIS A 62 -10.79 5.98 -14.20
C HIS A 62 -9.99 6.49 -15.40
N VAL A 63 -10.45 6.16 -16.59
CA VAL A 63 -9.80 6.54 -17.85
C VAL A 63 -10.78 7.19 -18.78
N PHE A 64 -10.29 8.13 -19.56
CA PHE A 64 -11.01 8.69 -20.71
C PHE A 64 -10.62 7.92 -21.97
N LYS A 65 -11.61 7.46 -22.71
CA LYS A 65 -11.39 6.80 -24.00
C LYS A 65 -11.35 7.86 -25.10
N GLY A 66 -10.13 8.17 -25.53
CA GLY A 66 -9.90 9.09 -26.64
C GLY A 66 -9.76 8.38 -27.99
N ALA A 67 -9.57 9.15 -29.05
CA ALA A 67 -9.40 8.63 -30.42
C ALA A 67 -8.16 7.74 -30.58
N TYR A 68 -7.12 7.97 -29.81
CA TYR A 68 -5.81 7.28 -29.91
C TYR A 68 -5.56 6.30 -28.76
N GLY A 69 -6.55 6.05 -27.89
CA GLY A 69 -6.43 5.13 -26.75
C GLY A 69 -7.00 5.69 -25.47
N ASN A 70 -6.75 4.99 -24.37
CA ASN A 70 -7.18 5.41 -23.04
C ASN A 70 -6.18 6.42 -22.46
N ALA A 71 -6.69 7.53 -21.97
CA ALA A 71 -5.93 8.50 -21.19
C ALA A 71 -6.41 8.48 -19.75
N VAL A 72 -5.51 8.54 -18.82
CA VAL A 72 -5.84 8.83 -17.42
C VAL A 72 -6.09 10.33 -17.35
N VAL A 73 -7.29 10.71 -16.98
CA VAL A 73 -7.66 12.11 -16.84
C VAL A 73 -7.13 12.60 -15.51
N ASN A 74 -6.03 13.31 -15.56
CA ASN A 74 -5.77 14.33 -14.57
C ASN A 74 -6.69 15.48 -14.94
N THR A 75 -7.82 15.60 -14.28
CA THR A 75 -8.73 16.72 -14.59
C THR A 75 -7.98 18.01 -14.33
N ALA A 76 -7.84 18.80 -15.38
CA ALA A 76 -7.37 20.17 -15.20
C ALA A 76 -8.41 20.88 -14.33
N ASN A 77 -8.02 21.25 -13.12
CA ASN A 77 -8.88 22.08 -12.28
C ASN A 77 -9.29 23.34 -13.06
N PRO A 78 -10.50 23.85 -12.84
CA PRO A 78 -10.95 25.09 -13.48
C PRO A 78 -9.92 26.20 -13.28
N LEU A 79 -9.75 27.04 -14.30
CA LEU A 79 -8.89 28.20 -14.20
C LEU A 79 -9.36 29.10 -13.05
N ILE A 80 -8.42 29.57 -12.25
CA ILE A 80 -8.70 30.53 -11.18
C ILE A 80 -8.29 31.94 -11.63
N LYS A 81 -9.10 32.93 -11.27
CA LYS A 81 -8.79 34.32 -11.56
C LYS A 81 -7.81 34.84 -10.51
N LYS A 82 -6.67 35.36 -10.99
CA LYS A 82 -5.65 35.97 -10.14
C LYS A 82 -5.36 37.39 -10.65
N GLY A 83 -5.99 38.36 -10.03
CA GLY A 83 -5.98 39.74 -10.56
C GLY A 83 -6.73 39.86 -11.87
N ALA A 84 -6.05 40.30 -12.93
CA ALA A 84 -6.61 40.40 -14.30
C ALA A 84 -6.49 39.10 -15.10
N ASP A 85 -5.61 38.19 -14.69
CA ASP A 85 -5.24 36.98 -15.44
C ASP A 85 -5.94 35.72 -14.94
N TRP A 86 -6.06 34.73 -15.84
CA TRP A 86 -6.54 33.39 -15.53
C TRP A 86 -5.35 32.45 -15.45
N GLU A 87 -5.13 31.85 -14.28
CA GLU A 87 -4.04 30.91 -14.03
C GLU A 87 -4.58 29.50 -13.76
N ARG A 88 -3.79 28.48 -14.11
CA ARG A 88 -4.08 27.13 -13.65
C ARG A 88 -3.77 27.03 -12.16
N PRO A 89 -4.65 26.44 -11.34
CA PRO A 89 -4.32 26.18 -9.95
C PRO A 89 -3.13 25.21 -9.85
N PRO A 90 -2.29 25.31 -8.81
CA PRO A 90 -1.11 24.46 -8.63
C PRO A 90 -1.47 23.01 -8.23
N THR A 91 -2.74 22.73 -8.03
CA THR A 91 -3.22 21.39 -7.66
C THR A 91 -3.54 20.58 -8.92
N ILE A 92 -2.97 19.37 -8.97
CA ILE A 92 -3.26 18.37 -10.01
C ILE A 92 -4.16 17.32 -9.37
N GLU A 93 -5.25 16.95 -10.04
CA GLU A 93 -6.05 15.82 -9.63
C GLU A 93 -5.29 14.53 -9.93
N GLU A 94 -5.09 13.70 -8.92
CA GLU A 94 -4.42 12.42 -9.05
C GLU A 94 -5.33 11.39 -9.73
N PRO A 95 -4.76 10.39 -10.42
CA PRO A 95 -5.56 9.33 -11.03
C PRO A 95 -6.31 8.51 -9.97
N HIS A 96 -7.54 8.13 -10.29
CA HIS A 96 -8.42 7.42 -9.38
C HIS A 96 -8.78 6.02 -9.90
N ILE A 97 -9.08 5.13 -8.96
CA ILE A 97 -9.46 3.75 -9.21
C ILE A 97 -10.62 3.31 -8.31
N ASP A 98 -11.56 2.58 -8.87
CA ASP A 98 -12.50 1.78 -8.09
C ASP A 98 -11.96 0.38 -7.97
N LEU A 99 -12.03 -0.19 -6.78
CA LEU A 99 -11.53 -1.53 -6.54
C LEU A 99 -12.39 -2.32 -5.56
N SER A 100 -12.36 -3.63 -5.73
CA SER A 100 -12.86 -4.59 -4.76
C SER A 100 -11.65 -5.37 -4.25
N ALA A 101 -11.47 -5.40 -2.94
CA ALA A 101 -10.34 -6.05 -2.30
C ALA A 101 -10.75 -6.76 -1.01
N SER A 102 -10.04 -7.84 -0.68
CA SER A 102 -10.04 -8.42 0.67
C SER A 102 -8.79 -7.97 1.41
N ILE A 103 -8.97 -7.57 2.66
CA ILE A 103 -7.89 -7.17 3.54
C ILE A 103 -7.81 -8.20 4.66
N LEU A 104 -6.69 -8.89 4.77
CA LEU A 104 -6.36 -9.77 5.89
C LEU A 104 -5.50 -8.97 6.87
N ILE A 105 -5.94 -8.90 8.13
CA ILE A 105 -5.23 -8.19 9.19
C ILE A 105 -4.82 -9.20 10.25
N GLU A 106 -3.55 -9.21 10.59
CA GLU A 106 -3.02 -9.95 11.73
C GLU A 106 -3.23 -9.12 12.99
N ILE A 107 -3.86 -9.75 13.99
CA ILE A 107 -4.18 -9.09 15.27
C ILE A 107 -3.47 -9.85 16.38
N ASP A 108 -2.72 -9.12 17.19
CA ASP A 108 -2.07 -9.61 18.42
C ASP A 108 -2.74 -9.00 19.66
N GLY A 109 -2.75 -9.74 20.77
CA GLY A 109 -3.29 -9.30 22.05
C GLY A 109 -4.83 -9.32 22.16
N LEU A 110 -5.53 -10.02 21.25
CA LEU A 110 -6.99 -10.17 21.32
C LEU A 110 -7.38 -11.36 22.19
N ASP A 111 -8.19 -11.09 23.23
CA ASP A 111 -8.84 -12.14 24.01
C ASP A 111 -9.94 -12.82 23.16
N PRO A 112 -10.03 -14.17 23.17
CA PRO A 112 -11.10 -14.89 22.48
C PRO A 112 -12.51 -14.45 22.84
N ASP A 113 -12.75 -14.06 24.08
CA ASP A 113 -14.06 -13.63 24.58
C ASP A 113 -14.47 -12.26 24.02
N ASP A 114 -13.51 -11.43 23.59
CA ASP A 114 -13.74 -10.09 23.03
C ASP A 114 -13.97 -10.09 21.50
N LYS A 115 -14.01 -11.25 20.88
CA LYS A 115 -14.12 -11.39 19.42
C LYS A 115 -15.26 -10.60 18.79
N ASP A 116 -16.44 -10.71 19.35
CA ASP A 116 -17.63 -10.07 18.79
C ASP A 116 -17.59 -8.56 19.04
N ALA A 117 -17.12 -8.14 20.21
CA ALA A 117 -17.00 -6.74 20.57
C ALA A 117 -15.99 -6.00 19.68
N ILE A 118 -14.82 -6.60 19.42
CA ILE A 118 -13.85 -5.98 18.50
C ILE A 118 -14.35 -5.95 17.06
N LEU A 119 -15.07 -6.99 16.61
CA LEU A 119 -15.64 -7.04 15.28
C LEU A 119 -16.65 -5.92 15.06
N GLU A 120 -17.54 -5.69 16.02
CA GLU A 120 -18.49 -4.60 16.02
C GLU A 120 -17.79 -3.23 16.02
N LYS A 121 -16.77 -3.07 16.86
CA LYS A 121 -15.96 -1.86 16.92
C LYS A 121 -15.26 -1.57 15.60
N VAL A 122 -14.57 -2.55 15.02
CA VAL A 122 -13.92 -2.43 13.72
C VAL A 122 -14.94 -2.05 12.63
N GLN A 123 -16.10 -2.71 12.62
CA GLN A 123 -17.17 -2.42 11.67
C GLN A 123 -17.69 -0.99 11.79
N SER A 124 -17.88 -0.49 13.00
CA SER A 124 -18.36 0.88 13.24
C SER A 124 -17.33 1.93 12.80
N GLU A 125 -16.03 1.67 13.00
CA GLU A 125 -14.98 2.62 12.68
C GLU A 125 -14.60 2.64 11.20
N ILE A 126 -14.60 1.47 10.53
CA ILE A 126 -14.18 1.37 9.13
C ILE A 126 -15.09 2.16 8.19
N TRP A 127 -16.37 2.27 8.48
CA TRP A 127 -17.32 3.08 7.71
C TRP A 127 -17.03 4.59 7.75
N ARG A 128 -16.27 5.05 8.73
CA ARG A 128 -15.87 6.45 8.91
C ARG A 128 -14.49 6.72 8.34
N MET A 129 -13.91 5.75 7.65
CA MET A 129 -12.55 5.82 7.13
C MET A 129 -12.52 5.91 5.62
N LYS A 130 -11.38 6.37 5.12
CA LYS A 130 -11.00 6.31 3.71
C LYS A 130 -9.75 5.43 3.58
N ILE A 131 -9.66 4.68 2.50
CA ILE A 131 -8.45 3.94 2.14
C ILE A 131 -7.88 4.56 0.88
N ALA A 132 -6.64 5.00 0.92
CA ALA A 132 -6.01 5.73 -0.18
C ALA A 132 -6.86 6.91 -0.70
N GLY A 133 -7.53 7.65 0.20
CA GLY A 133 -8.42 8.75 -0.15
C GLY A 133 -9.80 8.34 -0.67
N GLY A 134 -10.01 7.06 -1.01
CA GLY A 134 -11.28 6.53 -1.52
C GLY A 134 -12.28 6.18 -0.43
N ASP A 135 -13.57 6.24 -0.79
CA ASP A 135 -14.68 5.91 0.09
C ASP A 135 -14.97 4.40 0.10
N ILE A 136 -15.34 3.87 1.27
CA ILE A 136 -15.76 2.48 1.43
C ILE A 136 -17.27 2.41 1.23
N ASN A 137 -17.70 1.90 0.07
CA ASN A 137 -19.12 1.86 -0.29
C ASN A 137 -19.83 0.57 0.17
N ARG A 138 -19.07 -0.51 0.35
CA ARG A 138 -19.64 -1.82 0.70
C ARG A 138 -18.61 -2.69 1.40
N ILE A 139 -19.05 -3.36 2.47
CA ILE A 139 -18.34 -4.46 3.12
C ILE A 139 -19.20 -5.72 2.90
N GLN A 140 -18.65 -6.73 2.23
CA GLN A 140 -19.39 -7.96 1.95
C GLN A 140 -19.47 -8.89 3.16
N SER A 141 -18.36 -9.05 3.84
CA SER A 141 -18.24 -9.87 5.04
C SER A 141 -17.04 -9.43 5.87
N MET A 142 -17.14 -9.67 7.16
CA MET A 142 -16.05 -9.45 8.11
C MET A 142 -16.08 -10.61 9.11
N SER A 143 -14.92 -11.16 9.42
CA SER A 143 -14.83 -12.24 10.40
C SER A 143 -13.45 -12.27 11.05
N ILE A 144 -13.39 -12.76 12.28
CA ILE A 144 -12.15 -13.02 12.99
C ILE A 144 -11.97 -14.54 13.09
N GLN A 145 -10.76 -14.98 12.82
CA GLN A 145 -10.37 -16.39 12.91
C GLN A 145 -9.17 -16.50 13.84
N TYR A 146 -9.28 -17.37 14.84
CA TYR A 146 -8.11 -17.82 15.59
C TYR A 146 -7.45 -18.92 14.80
N THR A 147 -6.20 -18.74 14.48
CA THR A 147 -5.53 -19.60 13.51
C THR A 147 -4.17 -20.04 14.04
N ASP A 148 -3.88 -21.31 13.90
CA ASP A 148 -2.51 -21.77 13.83
C ASP A 148 -2.03 -21.49 12.39
N VAL A 149 -1.08 -20.57 12.25
CA VAL A 149 -0.57 -20.12 10.95
C VAL A 149 0.17 -21.23 10.19
N ASP A 150 0.61 -22.27 10.89
CA ASP A 150 1.32 -23.42 10.32
C ASP A 150 0.36 -24.59 10.00
N ASP A 151 -0.92 -24.52 10.42
CA ASP A 151 -1.91 -25.55 10.11
C ASP A 151 -2.36 -25.49 8.63
N PRO A 152 -2.16 -26.58 7.86
CA PRO A 152 -2.54 -26.61 6.43
C PRO A 152 -4.02 -26.35 6.15
N ALA A 153 -4.91 -26.69 7.07
CA ALA A 153 -6.35 -26.45 6.92
C ALA A 153 -6.66 -24.95 7.05
N THR A 154 -6.00 -24.29 8.00
CA THR A 154 -6.07 -22.84 8.18
C THR A 154 -5.53 -22.09 6.97
N ILE A 155 -4.36 -22.47 6.46
CA ILE A 155 -3.76 -21.87 5.27
C ILE A 155 -4.71 -21.99 4.08
N ARG A 156 -5.29 -23.17 3.86
CA ARG A 156 -6.26 -23.42 2.78
C ARG A 156 -7.49 -22.53 2.91
N ARG A 157 -8.04 -22.39 4.11
CA ARG A 157 -9.21 -21.55 4.38
C ARG A 157 -8.93 -20.08 4.12
N VAL A 158 -7.83 -19.55 4.62
CA VAL A 158 -7.42 -18.14 4.41
C VAL A 158 -7.20 -17.87 2.93
N ARG A 159 -6.48 -18.77 2.22
CA ARG A 159 -6.33 -18.68 0.76
C ARG A 159 -7.69 -18.63 0.05
N GLY A 160 -8.64 -19.45 0.47
CA GLY A 160 -10.01 -19.46 -0.08
C GLY A 160 -10.74 -18.11 0.10
N MET A 161 -10.56 -17.44 1.24
CA MET A 161 -11.16 -16.11 1.49
C MET A 161 -10.53 -15.01 0.65
N LEU A 162 -9.27 -15.15 0.24
CA LEU A 162 -8.56 -14.21 -0.60
C LEU A 162 -8.76 -14.44 -2.10
N MET A 163 -9.43 -15.54 -2.48
CA MET A 163 -9.71 -15.91 -3.86
C MET A 163 -11.18 -15.57 -4.24
N PRO A 164 -11.46 -15.37 -5.57
CA PRO A 164 -10.50 -15.18 -6.65
C PRO A 164 -9.88 -13.78 -6.58
N GLY A 165 -8.56 -13.71 -6.61
CA GLY A 165 -7.86 -12.44 -6.52
C GLY A 165 -6.35 -12.60 -6.59
N TYR A 166 -5.66 -11.47 -6.53
CA TYR A 166 -4.21 -11.41 -6.58
C TYR A 166 -3.70 -10.61 -5.38
N VAL A 167 -2.83 -11.23 -4.59
CA VAL A 167 -2.05 -10.51 -3.57
C VAL A 167 -0.83 -9.89 -4.21
N ILE A 168 -0.40 -8.76 -3.67
CA ILE A 168 0.86 -8.15 -4.06
C ILE A 168 1.93 -8.51 -3.06
N ILE A 169 3.09 -8.96 -3.55
CA ILE A 169 4.27 -9.28 -2.75
C ILE A 169 5.47 -8.44 -3.17
N GLU A 170 6.40 -8.23 -2.26
CA GLU A 170 7.64 -7.51 -2.52
C GLU A 170 8.61 -8.37 -3.32
N ARG A 171 9.24 -7.80 -4.36
CA ARG A 171 10.27 -8.44 -5.18
C ARG A 171 11.59 -7.66 -5.14
N ARG A 172 11.96 -7.22 -3.95
CA ARG A 172 13.28 -6.61 -3.69
C ARG A 172 14.44 -7.56 -3.96
N ASP A 173 14.22 -8.86 -3.83
CA ASP A 173 15.17 -9.91 -4.19
C ASP A 173 15.73 -9.70 -5.60
N ILE A 174 14.86 -9.40 -6.56
CA ILE A 174 15.25 -9.13 -7.95
C ILE A 174 16.18 -7.92 -8.03
N LEU A 175 15.81 -6.80 -7.41
CA LEU A 175 16.64 -5.58 -7.42
C LEU A 175 18.00 -5.81 -6.79
N LYS A 176 18.06 -6.51 -5.66
CA LYS A 176 19.32 -6.85 -5.00
C LYS A 176 20.23 -7.68 -5.91
N GLN A 177 19.69 -8.72 -6.53
CA GLN A 177 20.45 -9.58 -7.44
C GLN A 177 21.03 -8.79 -8.64
N GLU A 178 20.23 -7.89 -9.23
CA GLU A 178 20.71 -7.05 -10.34
C GLU A 178 21.80 -6.07 -9.87
N MET A 179 21.66 -5.50 -8.67
CA MET A 179 22.68 -4.61 -8.12
C MET A 179 23.97 -5.35 -7.78
N GLU A 180 23.90 -6.57 -7.28
CA GLU A 180 25.05 -7.46 -7.05
C GLU A 180 25.75 -7.82 -8.38
N ASN A 181 25.00 -7.88 -9.49
CA ASN A 181 25.53 -8.06 -10.84
C ASN A 181 26.08 -6.76 -11.46
N GLY A 182 26.09 -5.64 -10.73
CA GLY A 182 26.68 -4.38 -11.16
C GLY A 182 25.72 -3.40 -11.83
N THR A 183 24.42 -3.72 -11.93
CA THR A 183 23.38 -2.78 -12.42
C THR A 183 23.02 -1.82 -11.32
N ASN A 184 22.82 -0.52 -11.59
CA ASN A 184 22.31 0.39 -10.58
C ASN A 184 20.80 0.13 -10.29
N GLY A 185 20.31 0.54 -9.12
CA GLY A 185 18.96 0.22 -8.67
C GLY A 185 17.86 0.81 -9.55
N LEU A 186 18.07 1.99 -10.16
CA LEU A 186 17.09 2.61 -11.04
C LEU A 186 17.02 1.87 -12.38
N ASP A 187 18.16 1.54 -12.98
CA ASP A 187 18.20 0.78 -14.23
C ASP A 187 17.60 -0.62 -14.05
N ALA A 188 17.87 -1.28 -12.92
CA ALA A 188 17.28 -2.54 -12.57
C ALA A 188 15.75 -2.45 -12.48
N LEU A 189 15.22 -1.42 -11.81
CA LEU A 189 13.79 -1.18 -11.71
C LEU A 189 13.15 -0.91 -13.07
N LEU A 190 13.78 -0.08 -13.91
CA LEU A 190 13.30 0.24 -15.25
C LEU A 190 13.33 -0.99 -16.15
N ASP A 191 14.38 -1.81 -16.08
CA ASP A 191 14.52 -3.02 -16.88
C ASP A 191 13.38 -4.03 -16.68
N TYR A 192 12.92 -4.20 -15.45
CA TYR A 192 11.82 -5.11 -15.12
C TYR A 192 10.43 -4.53 -15.39
N THR A 193 10.31 -3.21 -15.48
CA THR A 193 9.01 -2.55 -15.69
C THR A 193 8.76 -2.12 -17.12
N LYS A 194 9.82 -1.90 -17.91
CA LYS A 194 9.68 -1.51 -19.32
C LYS A 194 9.11 -2.63 -20.19
N VAL A 195 8.33 -2.23 -21.18
CA VAL A 195 7.85 -3.10 -22.24
C VAL A 195 8.60 -2.72 -23.52
N ASN A 196 9.40 -3.65 -24.04
CA ASN A 196 10.11 -3.46 -25.30
C ASN A 196 9.17 -3.78 -26.46
N MET A 197 9.08 -2.88 -27.43
CA MET A 197 8.29 -3.05 -28.64
C MET A 197 9.22 -3.08 -29.85
N SER A 198 9.14 -4.13 -30.64
CA SER A 198 9.88 -4.25 -31.92
C SER A 198 8.92 -4.54 -33.07
N ALA A 199 9.11 -3.85 -34.19
CA ALA A 199 8.27 -4.05 -35.36
C ALA A 199 8.57 -5.38 -36.03
N ARG A 200 7.53 -6.17 -36.34
CA ARG A 200 7.62 -7.27 -37.29
C ARG A 200 7.47 -6.73 -38.71
N LYS A 201 8.40 -7.01 -39.59
CA LYS A 201 8.36 -6.58 -40.98
C LYS A 201 8.25 -7.82 -41.88
N ASP A 202 7.54 -7.68 -42.99
CA ASP A 202 7.54 -8.65 -44.08
C ASP A 202 8.82 -8.53 -44.96
N GLU A 203 8.93 -9.38 -45.98
CA GLU A 203 10.05 -9.41 -46.93
C GLU A 203 10.23 -8.08 -47.69
N ASN A 204 9.19 -7.28 -47.78
CA ASN A 204 9.19 -5.96 -48.42
C ASN A 204 9.44 -4.80 -47.43
N GLY A 205 9.75 -5.12 -46.16
CA GLY A 205 10.01 -4.13 -45.11
C GLY A 205 8.74 -3.45 -44.52
N LYS A 206 7.54 -3.88 -44.92
CA LYS A 206 6.28 -3.34 -44.40
C LYS A 206 6.02 -3.92 -43.01
N ILE A 207 5.60 -3.05 -42.08
CA ILE A 207 5.23 -3.46 -40.70
C ILE A 207 3.94 -4.28 -40.74
N THR A 208 4.03 -5.54 -40.28
CA THR A 208 2.92 -6.48 -40.20
C THR A 208 2.40 -6.65 -38.74
N GLY A 209 3.12 -6.11 -37.77
CA GLY A 209 2.73 -6.19 -36.37
C GLY A 209 3.87 -5.77 -35.43
N TRP A 210 3.64 -5.97 -34.14
CA TRP A 210 4.58 -5.63 -33.10
C TRP A 210 4.83 -6.82 -32.16
N ASN A 211 6.09 -7.05 -31.84
CA ASN A 211 6.48 -7.97 -30.78
C ASN A 211 6.62 -7.19 -29.48
N LEU A 212 6.02 -7.70 -28.42
CA LEU A 212 6.15 -7.17 -27.07
C LEU A 212 7.02 -8.14 -26.26
N SER A 213 8.00 -7.60 -25.55
CA SER A 213 8.82 -8.39 -24.63
C SER A 213 9.10 -7.64 -23.33
N ARG A 214 9.24 -8.39 -22.24
CA ARG A 214 9.64 -7.93 -20.93
C ARG A 214 10.81 -8.77 -20.42
N LYS A 215 11.68 -8.18 -19.58
CA LYS A 215 12.78 -8.89 -18.93
C LYS A 215 12.28 -9.93 -17.93
N GLY A 216 11.27 -9.57 -17.12
CA GLY A 216 10.71 -10.44 -16.09
C GLY A 216 9.53 -11.28 -16.57
N THR A 217 9.36 -12.45 -15.98
CA THR A 217 8.13 -13.26 -16.04
C THR A 217 7.22 -12.87 -14.87
N GLY A 218 5.91 -13.00 -15.05
CA GLY A 218 4.92 -12.60 -14.04
C GLY A 218 4.45 -11.14 -14.18
N TRP A 219 3.62 -10.73 -13.27
CA TRP A 219 3.05 -9.39 -13.28
C TRP A 219 3.78 -8.50 -12.28
N ILE A 220 4.94 -8.00 -12.72
CA ILE A 220 5.83 -7.14 -11.93
C ILE A 220 5.51 -5.67 -12.22
N ILE A 221 5.41 -4.88 -11.14
CA ILE A 221 5.13 -3.45 -11.19
C ILE A 221 6.03 -2.70 -10.19
N PRO A 222 6.32 -1.42 -10.40
CA PRO A 222 6.93 -0.58 -9.37
C PRO A 222 5.86 -0.16 -8.34
N ILE A 223 6.21 -0.24 -7.07
CA ILE A 223 5.34 0.15 -5.96
C ILE A 223 6.09 0.98 -4.92
N SER A 224 5.40 1.95 -4.33
CA SER A 224 5.92 2.68 -3.16
C SER A 224 5.71 1.86 -1.90
N VAL A 225 6.80 1.72 -1.15
CA VAL A 225 6.83 0.88 0.07
C VAL A 225 7.35 1.63 1.30
N GLY A 226 7.59 2.92 1.20
CA GLY A 226 8.08 3.66 2.35
C GLY A 226 8.51 5.08 2.04
N PHE A 227 9.20 5.67 3.02
CA PHE A 227 9.70 7.03 2.95
C PHE A 227 11.10 7.11 3.55
N LYS A 228 11.99 7.84 2.88
CA LYS A 228 13.33 8.21 3.37
C LYS A 228 13.32 9.67 3.80
N GLY A 229 13.70 9.95 5.04
CA GLY A 229 13.88 11.31 5.51
C GLY A 229 15.05 12.03 4.80
N LEU A 230 14.80 13.25 4.35
CA LEU A 230 15.77 14.08 3.62
C LEU A 230 16.24 15.27 4.43
N SER A 231 15.51 15.65 5.49
CA SER A 231 15.83 16.75 6.36
C SER A 231 15.80 16.33 7.82
N PRO A 232 16.47 17.06 8.72
CA PRO A 232 16.33 16.84 10.15
C PRO A 232 14.86 16.94 10.59
N LEU A 233 14.51 16.19 11.63
CA LEU A 233 13.21 16.29 12.28
C LEU A 233 13.14 17.60 13.07
N GLY A 234 12.10 18.40 12.89
CA GLY A 234 11.97 19.67 13.57
C GLY A 234 10.63 20.36 13.37
N ILE A 235 10.48 21.51 14.03
CA ILE A 235 9.32 22.38 13.88
C ILE A 235 9.57 23.33 12.69
N CYS A 236 8.62 23.32 11.74
CA CYS A 236 8.69 24.14 10.54
C CYS A 236 7.82 25.40 10.68
N ARG A 237 8.26 26.47 10.02
CA ARG A 237 7.48 27.72 9.96
C ARG A 237 6.17 27.46 9.18
N ASN A 238 5.05 27.93 9.71
CA ASN A 238 3.71 27.81 9.09
C ASN A 238 3.18 26.38 8.94
N GLN A 239 3.70 25.41 9.71
CA GLN A 239 3.12 24.07 9.72
C GLN A 239 1.71 24.09 10.34
N ARG A 240 0.87 23.16 9.91
CA ARG A 240 -0.54 23.08 10.33
C ARG A 240 -0.69 22.76 11.82
N ASP A 241 0.08 21.79 12.29
CA ASP A 241 0.18 21.42 13.70
C ASP A 241 1.51 21.96 14.26
N LYS A 242 1.43 22.88 15.22
CA LYS A 242 2.60 23.57 15.75
C LYS A 242 3.45 22.73 16.70
N GLU A 243 2.94 21.62 17.18
CA GLU A 243 3.60 20.77 18.17
C GLU A 243 4.25 19.54 17.55
N THR A 244 3.69 19.02 16.46
CA THR A 244 4.22 17.83 15.79
C THR A 244 5.47 18.18 14.97
N GLN A 245 6.55 17.48 15.24
CA GLN A 245 7.77 17.61 14.44
C GLN A 245 7.57 17.08 13.02
N HIS A 246 8.14 17.78 12.05
CA HIS A 246 8.05 17.47 10.63
C HIS A 246 9.43 17.29 10.01
N ARG A 247 9.47 16.59 8.89
CA ARG A 247 10.64 16.52 7.99
C ARG A 247 10.19 16.37 6.55
N PHE A 248 11.03 16.77 5.62
CA PHE A 248 10.88 16.41 4.23
C PHE A 248 11.31 14.96 4.04
N ALA A 249 10.57 14.25 3.20
CA ALA A 249 10.84 12.85 2.89
C ALA A 249 10.52 12.55 1.43
N GLU A 250 11.21 11.56 0.86
CA GLU A 250 10.93 11.01 -0.45
C GLU A 250 10.38 9.60 -0.36
N SER A 251 9.58 9.23 -1.37
CA SER A 251 9.02 7.90 -1.48
C SER A 251 10.10 6.88 -1.87
N VAL A 252 10.12 5.75 -1.18
CA VAL A 252 10.94 4.59 -1.52
C VAL A 252 10.13 3.67 -2.42
N VAL A 253 10.69 3.35 -3.60
CA VAL A 253 10.05 2.52 -4.62
C VAL A 253 10.81 1.20 -4.75
N THR A 254 10.08 0.10 -4.90
CA THR A 254 10.63 -1.24 -5.19
C THR A 254 9.78 -1.94 -6.24
N LEU A 255 10.12 -3.18 -6.57
CA LEU A 255 9.29 -4.05 -7.40
C LEU A 255 8.27 -4.81 -6.52
N GLY A 256 7.03 -4.85 -6.99
CA GLY A 256 5.99 -5.72 -6.50
C GLY A 256 5.56 -6.70 -7.57
N GLU A 257 5.06 -7.86 -7.17
CA GLU A 257 4.51 -8.87 -8.06
C GLU A 257 3.10 -9.26 -7.62
N PHE A 258 2.16 -9.29 -8.55
CA PHE A 258 0.84 -9.86 -8.32
C PHE A 258 0.88 -11.38 -8.46
N ARG A 259 0.49 -12.08 -7.40
CA ARG A 259 0.41 -13.54 -7.37
C ARG A 259 -0.92 -14.02 -6.78
N MET A 260 -1.42 -15.13 -7.28
CA MET A 260 -2.63 -15.71 -6.70
C MET A 260 -2.33 -16.34 -5.33
N PRO A 261 -3.23 -16.19 -4.34
CA PRO A 261 -3.02 -16.70 -2.97
C PRO A 261 -2.69 -18.20 -2.90
N TYR A 262 -3.18 -19.01 -3.83
CA TYR A 262 -2.95 -20.45 -3.82
C TYR A 262 -1.48 -20.86 -4.06
N HIS A 263 -0.64 -19.95 -4.56
CA HIS A 263 0.79 -20.22 -4.77
C HIS A 263 1.64 -20.14 -3.50
N PHE A 264 1.05 -19.76 -2.38
CA PHE A 264 1.78 -19.58 -1.14
C PHE A 264 1.50 -20.72 -0.17
N ASP A 265 2.54 -21.26 0.43
CA ASP A 265 2.44 -22.33 1.44
C ASP A 265 2.33 -21.77 2.85
N SER A 266 2.60 -20.50 3.05
CA SER A 266 2.44 -19.78 4.31
C SER A 266 1.60 -18.52 4.14
N ILE A 267 0.80 -18.19 5.17
CA ILE A 267 0.08 -16.91 5.25
C ILE A 267 1.07 -15.75 5.35
N ASP A 268 2.16 -15.98 6.06
CA ASP A 268 3.20 -14.98 6.32
C ASP A 268 3.85 -14.46 5.03
N ASP A 269 3.94 -15.29 3.99
CA ASP A 269 4.51 -14.90 2.69
C ASP A 269 3.66 -13.85 1.95
N MET A 270 2.40 -13.68 2.35
CA MET A 270 1.49 -12.67 1.81
C MET A 270 1.40 -11.42 2.69
N MET A 271 1.89 -11.48 3.93
CA MET A 271 1.74 -10.40 4.91
C MET A 271 2.77 -9.30 4.73
N TRP A 272 2.32 -8.07 4.80
CA TRP A 272 3.15 -6.87 4.85
C TRP A 272 3.17 -6.31 6.27
N ARG A 273 4.36 -5.89 6.69
CA ARG A 273 4.62 -5.26 7.99
C ARG A 273 5.43 -3.99 7.76
N TYR A 274 5.34 -3.03 8.67
CA TYR A 274 6.15 -1.83 8.58
C TYR A 274 7.18 -1.78 9.70
N ALA A 275 8.31 -1.11 9.44
CA ALA A 275 9.34 -0.83 10.41
C ALA A 275 9.93 0.57 10.15
N TYR A 276 10.33 1.24 11.21
CA TYR A 276 11.07 2.48 11.13
C TYR A 276 12.49 2.28 11.67
N ASP A 277 13.48 2.63 10.86
CA ASP A 277 14.88 2.64 11.22
C ASP A 277 15.29 4.10 11.51
N GLU A 278 15.49 4.41 12.79
CA GLU A 278 15.85 5.77 13.23
C GLU A 278 17.23 6.19 12.71
N ASN A 279 18.19 5.27 12.62
CA ASN A 279 19.56 5.58 12.18
C ASN A 279 19.60 5.92 10.69
N GLN A 280 18.79 5.24 9.90
CA GLN A 280 18.68 5.49 8.47
C GLN A 280 17.56 6.47 8.14
N GLU A 281 16.77 6.92 9.11
CA GLU A 281 15.60 7.78 8.90
C GLU A 281 14.65 7.20 7.84
N LEU A 282 14.44 5.89 7.89
CA LEU A 282 13.80 5.11 6.86
C LEU A 282 12.57 4.38 7.40
N TYR A 283 11.38 4.74 6.90
CA TYR A 283 10.16 3.98 7.12
C TYR A 283 9.92 3.05 5.94
N LEU A 284 9.77 1.74 6.19
CA LEU A 284 9.55 0.74 5.15
C LEU A 284 8.40 -0.20 5.49
N CYS A 285 7.55 -0.43 4.50
CA CYS A 285 6.63 -1.56 4.44
C CYS A 285 7.33 -2.73 3.76
N ARG A 286 7.31 -3.91 4.36
CA ARG A 286 7.98 -5.12 3.86
C ARG A 286 7.07 -6.32 3.91
N ASN A 287 7.13 -7.12 2.87
CA ASN A 287 6.42 -8.39 2.80
C ASN A 287 7.29 -9.56 3.33
N GLN A 288 8.62 -9.49 3.20
CA GLN A 288 9.50 -10.53 3.69
C GLN A 288 9.62 -10.47 5.22
N LYS A 289 9.65 -11.64 5.89
CA LYS A 289 10.07 -11.73 7.29
C LYS A 289 11.40 -11.00 7.43
N ILE A 290 11.40 -9.89 8.12
CA ILE A 290 12.62 -9.24 8.52
C ILE A 290 13.20 -10.15 9.59
N SER A 291 14.23 -10.93 9.28
CA SER A 291 15.13 -11.45 10.31
C SER A 291 15.86 -10.25 10.88
N LEU A 292 15.17 -9.54 11.74
CA LEU A 292 15.71 -8.44 12.51
C LEU A 292 16.76 -9.10 13.42
N GLY A 293 18.02 -8.84 13.12
CA GLY A 293 19.07 -9.01 14.12
C GLY A 293 18.54 -8.41 15.41
N ARG A 294 18.79 -9.04 16.55
CA ARG A 294 18.20 -8.82 17.89
C ARG A 294 18.13 -7.37 18.40
N ASN A 295 18.34 -6.35 17.59
CA ASN A 295 18.45 -4.94 17.97
C ASN A 295 17.36 -4.00 17.39
N VAL A 296 16.38 -4.49 16.63
CA VAL A 296 15.20 -3.66 16.34
C VAL A 296 14.21 -3.89 17.48
N LYS A 297 14.32 -3.08 18.50
CA LYS A 297 13.28 -2.91 19.50
C LYS A 297 12.05 -2.35 18.77
N TRP A 298 11.01 -3.15 18.63
CA TRP A 298 9.67 -2.62 18.44
C TRP A 298 9.47 -1.62 19.57
N GLN A 299 9.33 -0.34 19.25
CA GLN A 299 9.06 0.65 20.29
C GLN A 299 7.67 0.37 20.88
N LYS A 300 7.63 -0.49 21.89
CA LYS A 300 6.59 -0.53 22.90
C LYS A 300 6.69 0.76 23.74
N LYS A 301 6.36 1.90 23.25
CA LYS A 301 6.12 3.14 24.02
C LYS A 301 6.56 4.38 23.26
N VAL A 302 5.66 4.95 22.50
CA VAL A 302 5.60 6.42 22.52
C VAL A 302 4.81 6.78 23.80
N LYS A 303 5.51 7.00 24.90
CA LYS A 303 4.91 7.68 26.06
C LYS A 303 4.75 9.13 25.66
N TYR A 304 3.53 9.55 25.39
CA TYR A 304 3.19 10.96 25.50
C TYR A 304 3.20 11.29 26.99
N SER A 305 4.24 11.98 27.46
CA SER A 305 4.20 12.65 28.76
C SER A 305 3.22 13.81 28.65
N HIS A 306 2.11 13.69 29.31
CA HIS A 306 1.30 14.85 29.64
C HIS A 306 2.00 15.60 30.77
N SER A 307 2.48 16.79 30.50
CA SER A 307 2.68 17.86 31.48
C SER A 307 1.63 18.93 31.25
#